data_61993c84eea1d6410fd53426953e6f7f
#
_entry.id   61993c84eea1d6410fd53426953e6f7f
#
_cell.length_a   1.000
_cell.length_b   1.000
_cell.length_c   1.000
_cell.angle_alpha   90.00
_cell.angle_beta   90.00
_cell.angle_gamma   90.00
#
_symmetry.space_group_name_H-M   'P 1'
#
loop_
_entity.id
_entity.type
_entity.pdbx_description
1 polymer ?
#
loop_
_entity_poly.entity_id
_entity_poly.type
_entity_poly.pdbx_seq_one_letter_code
_entity_poly.pdbx_strand_id
1 'polypeptide(L)'
;MPQDLNNTKNNFNRKNIKDLIKKYKPPFWVYDANTIYKKIKLLRQFDVIRFAQKACSNINILRLMKNKNVKIDAVSLGEIERALSSGFESKKNEIIFTADILDEETLSKIVEYKIPVNAGSLDMLKQLGKVSPGHRVWLRINPRFGYGHSKKTNTGGENSKHGIWEPLLAIPIIKKYKLKLVGLHMHIGSGVNYIHLKKVCKSMIENAFELNQKILSISAGGGLPIPYKFNDKPIDIKKYFMLWDQARKKISAFLGKKIELEIEPGRFLVAESGILIAKVWATKKTSNKTFVLIDVGFNDLMRPTMYGSYHHISVISGDNRIINEEETIDTIIAGPLCESGDIFTQKEGGTIQTRRLPIIKIGDFLIFHDTGAYGASMSSNYNTRPLIQEILLENNNSTIIRRRQKIEEILNLEKIR
;
A
#
# COMPACT_ATOMS: atom_id res chain seq x y z
N MET A 1 -14.38 1.10 -23.92
CA MET A 1 -14.71 2.52 -23.72
C MET A 1 -13.76 3.07 -22.68
N PRO A 2 -13.13 4.25 -22.88
CA PRO A 2 -12.35 4.89 -21.83
C PRO A 2 -13.25 5.13 -20.61
N GLN A 3 -12.69 5.09 -19.40
CA GLN A 3 -13.44 5.56 -18.22
C GLN A 3 -13.76 7.03 -18.48
N ASP A 4 -15.01 7.32 -18.75
CA ASP A 4 -15.50 8.68 -18.93
C ASP A 4 -15.27 9.40 -17.58
N LEU A 5 -14.45 10.46 -17.59
CA LEU A 5 -14.25 11.32 -16.42
C LEU A 5 -15.56 11.94 -15.91
N ASN A 6 -16.63 11.87 -16.72
CA ASN A 6 -17.96 12.28 -16.32
C ASN A 6 -18.70 11.21 -15.47
N ASN A 7 -18.18 9.97 -15.42
CA ASN A 7 -18.82 8.84 -14.73
C ASN A 7 -17.90 8.20 -13.69
N THR A 8 -16.96 8.95 -13.12
CA THR A 8 -16.05 8.44 -12.10
C THR A 8 -16.81 8.20 -10.80
N LYS A 9 -16.69 6.98 -10.27
CA LYS A 9 -17.20 6.57 -8.95
C LYS A 9 -16.60 7.40 -7.79
N ASN A 10 -15.68 8.32 -8.07
CA ASN A 10 -14.89 9.12 -7.15
C ASN A 10 -15.14 10.61 -7.41
N ASN A 11 -14.78 11.48 -6.45
CA ASN A 11 -14.86 12.94 -6.55
C ASN A 11 -13.91 13.57 -7.62
N PHE A 12 -13.27 12.75 -8.45
CA PHE A 12 -12.30 13.17 -9.48
C PHE A 12 -12.97 13.44 -10.84
N ASN A 13 -14.04 14.24 -10.88
CA ASN A 13 -14.59 14.70 -12.14
C ASN A 13 -13.72 15.82 -12.75
N ARG A 14 -13.88 16.06 -14.06
CA ARG A 14 -13.10 17.07 -14.82
C ARG A 14 -13.11 18.45 -14.17
N LYS A 15 -14.26 18.90 -13.64
CA LYS A 15 -14.42 20.22 -13.01
C LYS A 15 -13.55 20.31 -11.76
N ASN A 16 -13.70 19.35 -10.83
CA ASN A 16 -12.96 19.34 -9.58
C ASN A 16 -11.44 19.28 -9.83
N ILE A 17 -10.98 18.50 -10.81
CA ILE A 17 -9.56 18.42 -11.16
C ILE A 17 -9.05 19.76 -11.71
N LYS A 18 -9.81 20.44 -12.60
CA LYS A 18 -9.43 21.77 -13.09
C LYS A 18 -9.31 22.80 -11.97
N ASP A 19 -10.21 22.76 -11.00
CA ASP A 19 -10.18 23.66 -9.84
C ASP A 19 -8.96 23.39 -8.96
N LEU A 20 -8.59 22.12 -8.74
CA LEU A 20 -7.37 21.74 -8.04
C LEU A 20 -6.11 22.19 -8.79
N ILE A 21 -6.04 22.00 -10.11
CA ILE A 21 -4.91 22.46 -10.95
C ILE A 21 -4.70 23.96 -10.83
N LYS A 22 -5.77 24.75 -10.87
CA LYS A 22 -5.71 26.21 -10.70
C LYS A 22 -5.20 26.59 -9.30
N LYS A 23 -5.69 25.90 -8.26
CA LYS A 23 -5.38 26.22 -6.87
C LYS A 23 -3.96 25.82 -6.47
N TYR A 24 -3.48 24.64 -6.88
CA TYR A 24 -2.29 24.01 -6.28
C TYR A 24 -1.06 23.91 -7.19
N LYS A 25 -1.16 24.22 -8.47
CA LYS A 25 -0.07 24.21 -9.48
C LYS A 25 0.68 22.85 -9.53
N PRO A 26 0.40 21.99 -10.52
CA PRO A 26 1.05 20.68 -10.66
C PRO A 26 2.59 20.74 -10.63
N PRO A 27 3.27 19.61 -10.33
CA PRO A 27 2.70 18.29 -10.05
C PRO A 27 2.29 18.14 -8.58
N PHE A 28 1.27 17.30 -8.31
CA PHE A 28 0.82 16.98 -6.95
C PHE A 28 -0.01 15.70 -6.88
N TRP A 29 -0.04 15.09 -5.68
CA TRP A 29 -0.92 14.00 -5.34
C TRP A 29 -2.26 14.51 -4.81
N VAL A 30 -3.35 13.76 -5.07
CA VAL A 30 -4.65 14.03 -4.46
C VAL A 30 -5.22 12.73 -3.92
N TYR A 31 -5.81 12.77 -2.73
CA TYR A 31 -6.52 11.66 -2.11
C TYR A 31 -7.97 12.06 -1.80
N ASP A 32 -8.92 11.17 -2.10
CA ASP A 32 -10.33 11.33 -1.75
C ASP A 32 -10.67 10.52 -0.49
N ALA A 33 -10.94 11.22 0.62
CA ALA A 33 -11.30 10.62 1.90
C ALA A 33 -12.55 9.74 1.81
N ASN A 34 -13.54 10.14 1.01
CA ASN A 34 -14.79 9.39 0.87
C ASN A 34 -14.58 8.02 0.25
N THR A 35 -13.65 7.90 -0.70
CA THR A 35 -13.27 6.60 -1.29
C THR A 35 -12.62 5.71 -0.23
N ILE A 36 -11.74 6.26 0.61
CA ILE A 36 -11.14 5.52 1.74
C ILE A 36 -12.24 5.02 2.68
N TYR A 37 -13.19 5.87 3.06
CA TYR A 37 -14.28 5.50 3.96
C TYR A 37 -15.18 4.40 3.38
N LYS A 38 -15.49 4.47 2.07
CA LYS A 38 -16.23 3.41 1.36
C LYS A 38 -15.49 2.07 1.42
N LYS A 39 -14.17 2.06 1.20
CA LYS A 39 -13.35 0.82 1.26
C LYS A 39 -13.27 0.25 2.68
N ILE A 40 -13.12 1.08 3.70
CA ILE A 40 -13.17 0.64 5.10
C ILE A 40 -14.52 -0.01 5.41
N LYS A 41 -15.65 0.59 4.97
CA LYS A 41 -17.00 0.05 5.20
C LYS A 41 -17.17 -1.37 4.64
N LEU A 42 -16.55 -1.70 3.51
CA LEU A 42 -16.61 -3.04 2.92
C LEU A 42 -15.96 -4.12 3.81
N LEU A 43 -15.02 -3.74 4.67
CA LEU A 43 -14.28 -4.67 5.54
C LEU A 43 -14.82 -4.76 6.97
N ARG A 44 -15.91 -4.06 7.31
CA ARG A 44 -16.46 -4.00 8.68
C ARG A 44 -16.97 -5.34 9.23
N GLN A 45 -17.01 -6.38 8.42
CA GLN A 45 -17.34 -7.74 8.85
C GLN A 45 -16.18 -8.40 9.63
N PHE A 46 -14.93 -7.99 9.38
CA PHE A 46 -13.76 -8.44 10.16
C PHE A 46 -13.78 -7.78 11.53
N ASP A 47 -13.37 -8.51 12.58
CA ASP A 47 -13.35 -7.99 13.95
C ASP A 47 -12.34 -6.85 14.09
N VAL A 48 -11.19 -6.96 13.40
CA VAL A 48 -10.14 -5.94 13.39
C VAL A 48 -9.65 -5.68 11.96
N ILE A 49 -9.61 -4.41 11.58
CA ILE A 49 -8.94 -3.94 10.36
C ILE A 49 -7.66 -3.22 10.78
N ARG A 50 -6.49 -3.66 10.28
CA ARG A 50 -5.19 -2.97 10.45
C ARG A 50 -4.73 -2.44 9.11
N PHE A 51 -4.53 -1.15 9.01
CA PHE A 51 -3.98 -0.55 7.80
C PHE A 51 -2.49 -0.80 7.70
N ALA A 52 -2.06 -1.55 6.67
CA ALA A 52 -0.64 -1.67 6.32
C ALA A 52 -0.14 -0.34 5.78
N GLN A 53 0.34 0.52 6.70
CA GLN A 53 0.60 1.94 6.42
C GLN A 53 1.71 2.18 5.40
N LYS A 54 2.58 1.19 5.12
CA LYS A 54 3.56 1.25 4.02
C LYS A 54 2.94 1.60 2.67
N ALA A 55 1.64 1.32 2.48
CA ALA A 55 0.92 1.69 1.27
C ALA A 55 0.73 3.21 1.14
N CYS A 56 0.48 3.92 2.24
CA CYS A 56 0.37 5.38 2.30
C CYS A 56 0.54 5.85 3.75
N SER A 57 1.75 6.27 4.12
CA SER A 57 2.12 6.58 5.51
C SER A 57 1.97 8.06 5.88
N ASN A 58 1.22 8.87 5.11
CA ASN A 58 0.94 10.26 5.44
C ASN A 58 0.13 10.35 6.75
N ILE A 59 0.63 11.14 7.71
CA ILE A 59 0.02 11.30 9.05
C ILE A 59 -1.46 11.66 8.98
N ASN A 60 -1.89 12.48 8.03
CA ASN A 60 -3.29 12.88 7.90
C ASN A 60 -4.16 11.73 7.37
N ILE A 61 -3.63 10.87 6.48
CA ILE A 61 -4.31 9.64 6.06
C ILE A 61 -4.42 8.66 7.25
N LEU A 62 -3.37 8.55 8.07
CA LEU A 62 -3.42 7.72 9.28
C LEU A 62 -4.49 8.23 10.28
N ARG A 63 -4.65 9.56 10.43
CA ARG A 63 -5.74 10.15 11.24
C ARG A 63 -7.12 9.78 10.71
N LEU A 64 -7.33 9.74 9.38
CA LEU A 64 -8.60 9.25 8.81
C LEU A 64 -8.85 7.79 9.19
N MET A 65 -7.81 6.95 9.16
CA MET A 65 -7.90 5.55 9.59
C MET A 65 -8.31 5.45 11.06
N LYS A 66 -7.65 6.22 11.95
CA LYS A 66 -7.96 6.26 13.38
C LYS A 66 -9.40 6.68 13.64
N ASN A 67 -9.87 7.75 13.01
CA ASN A 67 -11.24 8.26 13.15
C ASN A 67 -12.30 7.24 12.69
N LYS A 68 -11.90 6.24 11.94
CA LYS A 68 -12.76 5.11 11.52
C LYS A 68 -12.42 3.81 12.24
N ASN A 69 -11.78 3.84 13.41
CA ASN A 69 -11.40 2.66 14.21
C ASN A 69 -10.66 1.59 13.39
N VAL A 70 -9.80 2.02 12.47
CA VAL A 70 -8.86 1.16 11.76
C VAL A 70 -7.55 1.25 12.51
N LYS A 71 -6.99 0.11 12.91
CA LYS A 71 -5.70 0.00 13.60
C LYS A 71 -4.55 0.05 12.58
N ILE A 72 -3.31 0.00 13.06
CA ILE A 72 -2.09 0.14 12.22
C ILE A 72 -1.25 -1.13 12.28
N ASP A 73 -0.73 -1.50 11.10
CA ASP A 73 0.42 -2.39 10.94
C ASP A 73 1.62 -1.54 10.50
N ALA A 74 2.65 -1.47 11.35
CA ALA A 74 3.90 -0.73 11.13
C ALA A 74 5.05 -1.70 10.84
N VAL A 75 5.98 -1.32 9.95
CA VAL A 75 7.08 -2.19 9.50
C VAL A 75 8.47 -1.58 9.71
N SER A 76 8.54 -0.43 10.36
CA SER A 76 9.78 0.28 10.71
C SER A 76 9.58 1.19 11.92
N LEU A 77 10.67 1.65 12.53
CA LEU A 77 10.63 2.66 13.59
C LEU A 77 9.92 3.94 13.12
N GLY A 78 10.25 4.43 11.92
CA GLY A 78 9.62 5.63 11.36
C GLY A 78 8.11 5.47 11.16
N GLU A 79 7.62 4.26 10.88
CA GLU A 79 6.19 3.98 10.81
C GLU A 79 5.53 3.93 12.19
N ILE A 80 6.22 3.43 13.23
CA ILE A 80 5.75 3.52 14.62
C ILE A 80 5.60 4.99 15.01
N GLU A 81 6.60 5.81 14.76
CA GLU A 81 6.57 7.25 15.08
C GLU A 81 5.45 8.00 14.32
N ARG A 82 5.21 7.67 13.06
CA ARG A 82 4.07 8.21 12.31
C ARG A 82 2.72 7.83 12.91
N ALA A 83 2.57 6.58 13.33
CA ALA A 83 1.36 6.10 13.98
C ALA A 83 1.12 6.85 15.31
N LEU A 84 2.15 6.96 16.17
CA LEU A 84 2.07 7.70 17.44
C LEU A 84 1.73 9.18 17.20
N SER A 85 2.40 9.84 16.24
CA SER A 85 2.13 11.23 15.84
C SER A 85 0.74 11.45 15.24
N SER A 86 0.11 10.38 14.75
CA SER A 86 -1.28 10.40 14.27
C SER A 86 -2.29 10.19 15.41
N GLY A 87 -1.80 9.98 16.64
CA GLY A 87 -2.59 9.80 17.85
C GLY A 87 -2.97 8.35 18.13
N PHE A 88 -2.39 7.34 17.46
CA PHE A 88 -2.60 5.94 17.81
C PHE A 88 -1.95 5.61 19.16
N GLU A 89 -2.59 4.75 19.93
CA GLU A 89 -2.17 4.39 21.28
C GLU A 89 -1.77 2.91 21.34
N SER A 90 -0.49 2.65 21.64
CA SER A 90 0.04 1.28 21.78
C SER A 90 -0.65 0.50 22.90
N LYS A 91 -0.97 1.17 24.03
CA LYS A 91 -1.67 0.56 25.17
C LYS A 91 -3.05 0.00 24.80
N LYS A 92 -3.71 0.53 23.78
CA LYS A 92 -5.00 0.06 23.23
C LYS A 92 -4.84 -1.01 22.14
N ASN A 93 -3.63 -1.52 21.91
CA ASN A 93 -3.30 -2.44 20.81
C ASN A 93 -3.69 -1.88 19.42
N GLU A 94 -3.56 -0.58 19.24
CA GLU A 94 -3.85 0.07 17.96
C GLU A 94 -2.72 -0.07 16.96
N ILE A 95 -1.49 -0.39 17.43
CA ILE A 95 -0.29 -0.59 16.61
C ILE A 95 0.19 -2.02 16.79
N ILE A 96 0.54 -2.69 15.69
CA ILE A 96 1.34 -3.92 15.66
C ILE A 96 2.59 -3.66 14.83
N PHE A 97 3.69 -4.30 15.19
CA PHE A 97 4.93 -4.24 14.41
C PHE A 97 5.15 -5.54 13.67
N THR A 98 5.26 -5.48 12.34
CA THR A 98 5.46 -6.64 11.48
C THR A 98 6.78 -6.51 10.72
N ALA A 99 7.76 -7.38 11.00
CA ALA A 99 9.03 -7.40 10.29
C ALA A 99 9.66 -8.80 10.29
N ASP A 100 10.83 -8.93 9.67
CA ASP A 100 11.65 -10.13 9.69
C ASP A 100 12.97 -9.92 10.46
N ILE A 101 13.27 -8.66 10.82
CA ILE A 101 14.43 -8.24 11.65
C ILE A 101 14.00 -7.22 12.69
N LEU A 102 14.79 -7.09 13.76
CA LEU A 102 14.71 -6.03 14.77
C LEU A 102 16.11 -5.44 14.95
N ASP A 103 16.28 -4.16 14.61
CA ASP A 103 17.43 -3.37 15.05
C ASP A 103 17.25 -2.89 16.50
N GLU A 104 18.34 -2.43 17.12
CA GLU A 104 18.36 -2.07 18.55
C GLU A 104 17.40 -0.92 18.87
N GLU A 105 17.35 0.10 18.03
CA GLU A 105 16.51 1.28 18.23
C GLU A 105 15.02 0.93 18.13
N THR A 106 14.66 0.17 17.09
CA THR A 106 13.29 -0.35 16.90
C THR A 106 12.87 -1.24 18.06
N LEU A 107 13.76 -2.14 18.51
CA LEU A 107 13.51 -3.04 19.63
C LEU A 107 13.28 -2.28 20.94
N SER A 108 14.12 -1.28 21.22
CA SER A 108 13.95 -0.39 22.38
C SER A 108 12.58 0.27 22.40
N LYS A 109 12.16 0.84 21.25
CA LYS A 109 10.87 1.51 21.12
C LYS A 109 9.68 0.54 21.27
N ILE A 110 9.77 -0.65 20.69
CA ILE A 110 8.77 -1.71 20.83
C ILE A 110 8.57 -2.09 22.29
N VAL A 111 9.66 -2.25 23.04
CA VAL A 111 9.63 -2.61 24.46
C VAL A 111 9.06 -1.48 25.31
N GLU A 112 9.51 -0.24 25.09
CA GLU A 112 9.03 0.98 25.77
C GLU A 112 7.51 1.10 25.66
N TYR A 113 6.99 1.00 24.44
CA TYR A 113 5.56 1.18 24.15
C TYR A 113 4.75 -0.11 24.24
N LYS A 114 5.38 -1.26 24.55
CA LYS A 114 4.75 -2.59 24.64
C LYS A 114 3.96 -2.94 23.36
N ILE A 115 4.52 -2.59 22.19
CA ILE A 115 3.88 -2.83 20.88
C ILE A 115 3.95 -4.33 20.58
N PRO A 116 2.83 -5.03 20.32
CA PRO A 116 2.85 -6.42 19.91
C PRO A 116 3.67 -6.63 18.64
N VAL A 117 4.46 -7.69 18.59
CA VAL A 117 5.35 -8.02 17.46
C VAL A 117 4.80 -9.21 16.68
N ASN A 118 4.60 -9.02 15.38
CA ASN A 118 4.35 -10.10 14.43
C ASN A 118 5.69 -10.59 13.89
N ALA A 119 6.25 -11.60 14.56
CA ALA A 119 7.61 -12.07 14.30
C ALA A 119 7.69 -12.89 13.01
N GLY A 120 8.53 -12.45 12.07
CA GLY A 120 8.82 -13.13 10.81
C GLY A 120 10.00 -14.12 10.90
N SER A 121 10.73 -14.14 12.01
CA SER A 121 11.86 -15.06 12.24
C SER A 121 11.95 -15.55 13.69
N LEU A 122 12.64 -16.68 13.89
CA LEU A 122 12.92 -17.22 15.22
C LEU A 122 13.87 -16.30 16.00
N ASP A 123 14.76 -15.59 15.30
CA ASP A 123 15.72 -14.70 15.93
C ASP A 123 15.06 -13.44 16.49
N MET A 124 14.02 -12.91 15.83
CA MET A 124 13.20 -11.84 16.42
C MET A 124 12.58 -12.26 17.77
N LEU A 125 12.06 -13.50 17.85
CA LEU A 125 11.52 -14.01 19.12
C LEU A 125 12.60 -14.11 20.22
N LYS A 126 13.81 -14.55 19.86
CA LYS A 126 14.95 -14.63 20.80
C LYS A 126 15.41 -13.23 21.23
N GLN A 127 15.55 -12.29 20.29
CA GLN A 127 15.95 -10.90 20.60
C GLN A 127 14.94 -10.25 21.54
N LEU A 128 13.66 -10.29 21.19
CA LEU A 128 12.59 -9.73 22.00
C LEU A 128 12.49 -10.41 23.38
N GLY A 129 12.58 -11.74 23.40
CA GLY A 129 12.48 -12.53 24.64
C GLY A 129 13.58 -12.23 25.65
N LYS A 130 14.82 -11.96 25.18
CA LYS A 130 15.96 -11.59 26.06
C LYS A 130 15.72 -10.27 26.80
N VAL A 131 15.11 -9.28 26.16
CA VAL A 131 14.96 -7.91 26.71
C VAL A 131 13.56 -7.65 27.28
N SER A 132 12.55 -8.38 26.82
CA SER A 132 11.15 -8.21 27.27
C SER A 132 10.44 -9.55 27.45
N PRO A 133 10.81 -10.34 28.48
CA PRO A 133 10.10 -11.58 28.81
C PRO A 133 8.59 -11.30 28.99
N GLY A 134 7.74 -12.19 28.49
CA GLY A 134 6.28 -12.02 28.56
C GLY A 134 5.70 -11.07 27.53
N HIS A 135 6.48 -10.57 26.57
CA HIS A 135 6.00 -9.70 25.50
C HIS A 135 4.96 -10.41 24.62
N ARG A 136 3.99 -9.66 24.09
CA ARG A 136 2.94 -10.17 23.20
C ARG A 136 3.49 -10.35 21.79
N VAL A 137 3.35 -11.56 21.24
CA VAL A 137 3.85 -11.90 19.90
C VAL A 137 2.80 -12.58 19.06
N TRP A 138 2.89 -12.36 17.77
CA TRP A 138 2.26 -13.12 16.71
C TRP A 138 3.33 -13.94 15.99
N LEU A 139 2.95 -15.03 15.35
CA LEU A 139 3.83 -15.73 14.42
C LEU A 139 3.38 -15.42 12.99
N ARG A 140 4.24 -14.76 12.22
CA ARG A 140 4.08 -14.70 10.77
C ARG A 140 4.60 -15.98 10.16
N ILE A 141 3.70 -16.79 9.66
CA ILE A 141 4.01 -18.12 9.12
C ILE A 141 4.18 -18.00 7.60
N ASN A 142 5.25 -18.58 7.05
CA ASN A 142 5.39 -18.80 5.61
C ASN A 142 4.61 -20.08 5.24
N PRO A 143 3.53 -19.98 4.44
CA PRO A 143 2.72 -21.15 4.12
C PRO A 143 3.36 -22.09 3.07
N ARG A 144 4.63 -21.87 2.74
CA ARG A 144 5.45 -22.61 1.75
C ARG A 144 5.00 -22.42 0.29
N PHE A 145 4.15 -21.45 0.04
CA PHE A 145 3.78 -20.94 -1.29
C PHE A 145 3.54 -19.45 -1.23
N GLY A 146 3.63 -18.79 -2.39
CA GLY A 146 3.38 -17.36 -2.49
C GLY A 146 2.81 -16.98 -3.84
N TYR A 147 2.20 -15.79 -3.91
CA TYR A 147 1.66 -15.22 -5.14
C TYR A 147 1.58 -13.70 -5.03
N GLY A 148 2.03 -13.00 -6.06
CA GLY A 148 1.89 -11.55 -6.20
C GLY A 148 1.62 -11.18 -7.66
N HIS A 149 1.14 -9.96 -7.90
CA HIS A 149 0.93 -9.46 -9.26
C HIS A 149 2.24 -9.30 -10.06
N SER A 150 3.38 -9.28 -9.40
CA SER A 150 4.73 -9.35 -9.91
C SER A 150 5.54 -10.32 -9.05
N LYS A 151 6.58 -10.95 -9.61
CA LYS A 151 7.52 -11.77 -8.82
C LYS A 151 8.12 -11.02 -7.65
N LYS A 152 8.36 -9.71 -7.78
CA LYS A 152 8.91 -8.82 -6.75
C LYS A 152 7.92 -8.53 -5.60
N THR A 153 6.64 -8.83 -5.75
CA THR A 153 5.58 -8.63 -4.75
C THR A 153 5.08 -9.92 -4.12
N ASN A 154 5.74 -11.05 -4.41
CA ASN A 154 5.54 -12.31 -3.75
C ASN A 154 6.22 -12.30 -2.37
N THR A 155 5.49 -12.67 -1.29
CA THR A 155 5.99 -12.67 0.09
C THR A 155 5.77 -14.02 0.79
N GLY A 156 5.67 -15.11 0.03
CA GLY A 156 5.57 -16.48 0.55
C GLY A 156 6.34 -17.46 -0.32
N GLY A 157 6.48 -18.71 0.17
CA GLY A 157 7.22 -19.76 -0.52
C GLY A 157 8.72 -19.71 -0.30
N GLU A 158 9.44 -20.62 -0.93
CA GLU A 158 10.87 -20.88 -0.72
C GLU A 158 11.77 -19.67 -1.06
N ASN A 159 11.43 -18.93 -2.10
CA ASN A 159 12.20 -17.76 -2.56
C ASN A 159 11.79 -16.45 -1.86
N SER A 160 11.10 -16.55 -0.72
CA SER A 160 10.67 -15.39 0.07
C SER A 160 11.41 -15.35 1.40
N LYS A 161 11.97 -14.18 1.73
CA LYS A 161 12.59 -13.94 3.04
C LYS A 161 11.57 -13.87 4.19
N HIS A 162 10.27 -13.81 3.90
CA HIS A 162 9.24 -13.47 4.86
C HIS A 162 8.64 -14.70 5.56
N GLY A 163 8.53 -14.57 6.88
CA GLY A 163 7.80 -15.50 7.73
C GLY A 163 8.57 -16.76 8.11
N ILE A 164 8.15 -17.37 9.21
CA ILE A 164 8.77 -18.56 9.80
C ILE A 164 8.38 -19.78 8.96
N TRP A 165 9.37 -20.53 8.47
CA TRP A 165 9.17 -21.72 7.63
C TRP A 165 8.71 -22.93 8.42
N GLU A 166 9.24 -23.11 9.66
CA GLU A 166 8.92 -24.19 10.59
C GLU A 166 8.39 -23.60 11.89
N PRO A 167 7.09 -23.26 11.96
CA PRO A 167 6.52 -22.52 13.09
C PRO A 167 6.54 -23.29 14.40
N LEU A 168 6.62 -24.62 14.40
CA LEU A 168 6.79 -25.44 15.60
C LEU A 168 8.08 -25.09 16.37
N LEU A 169 9.16 -24.71 15.68
CA LEU A 169 10.42 -24.30 16.31
C LEU A 169 10.29 -23.00 17.12
N ALA A 170 9.23 -22.23 16.95
CA ALA A 170 8.96 -21.05 17.77
C ALA A 170 8.49 -21.41 19.19
N ILE A 171 7.85 -22.58 19.40
CA ILE A 171 7.22 -22.94 20.66
C ILE A 171 8.21 -23.05 21.82
N PRO A 172 9.37 -23.75 21.68
CA PRO A 172 10.40 -23.77 22.74
C PRO A 172 10.91 -22.38 23.11
N ILE A 173 11.06 -21.47 22.11
CA ILE A 173 11.55 -20.11 22.33
C ILE A 173 10.50 -19.31 23.12
N ILE A 174 9.22 -19.40 22.71
CA ILE A 174 8.10 -18.75 23.39
C ILE A 174 8.02 -19.20 24.85
N LYS A 175 8.16 -20.50 25.11
CA LYS A 175 8.16 -21.06 26.49
C LYS A 175 9.36 -20.55 27.27
N LYS A 176 10.59 -20.62 26.72
CA LYS A 176 11.83 -20.19 27.37
C LYS A 176 11.75 -18.76 27.89
N TYR A 177 11.24 -17.84 27.04
CA TYR A 177 11.17 -16.42 27.37
C TYR A 177 9.80 -15.99 27.91
N LYS A 178 8.88 -16.94 28.16
CA LYS A 178 7.52 -16.68 28.66
C LYS A 178 6.75 -15.70 27.76
N LEU A 179 7.07 -15.63 26.44
CA LEU A 179 6.38 -14.77 25.50
C LEU A 179 4.89 -15.14 25.42
N LYS A 180 4.04 -14.16 25.20
CA LYS A 180 2.59 -14.37 25.09
C LYS A 180 2.21 -14.47 23.62
N LEU A 181 2.07 -15.69 23.10
CA LEU A 181 1.56 -15.91 21.75
C LEU A 181 0.08 -15.49 21.68
N VAL A 182 -0.21 -14.43 20.95
CA VAL A 182 -1.57 -13.87 20.85
C VAL A 182 -2.24 -14.15 19.51
N GLY A 183 -1.51 -14.48 18.46
CA GLY A 183 -2.11 -14.76 17.17
C GLY A 183 -1.20 -15.39 16.14
N LEU A 184 -1.82 -15.83 15.05
CA LEU A 184 -1.16 -16.35 13.85
C LEU A 184 -1.48 -15.46 12.65
N HIS A 185 -0.49 -15.23 11.82
CA HIS A 185 -0.56 -14.35 10.66
C HIS A 185 0.01 -15.04 9.42
N MET A 186 -0.63 -14.84 8.28
CA MET A 186 -0.10 -15.24 6.98
C MET A 186 -0.31 -14.13 5.95
N HIS A 187 0.71 -13.88 5.14
CA HIS A 187 0.64 -12.95 4.01
C HIS A 187 1.55 -13.43 2.88
N ILE A 188 0.98 -13.68 1.69
CA ILE A 188 1.69 -14.32 0.59
C ILE A 188 2.04 -13.40 -0.58
N GLY A 189 1.60 -12.15 -0.55
CA GLY A 189 1.91 -11.18 -1.60
C GLY A 189 0.86 -10.10 -1.79
N SER A 190 1.04 -9.29 -2.81
CA SER A 190 0.18 -8.15 -3.11
C SER A 190 -0.55 -8.33 -4.44
N GLY A 191 -1.85 -8.01 -4.46
CA GLY A 191 -2.70 -8.22 -5.64
C GLY A 191 -2.98 -9.70 -5.90
N VAL A 192 -3.26 -10.45 -4.84
CA VAL A 192 -3.43 -11.91 -4.86
C VAL A 192 -4.81 -12.29 -5.39
N ASN A 193 -4.87 -13.28 -6.30
CA ASN A 193 -6.15 -13.77 -6.78
C ASN A 193 -6.86 -14.66 -5.73
N TYR A 194 -8.19 -14.84 -5.92
CA TYR A 194 -9.03 -15.53 -4.95
C TYR A 194 -8.63 -17.00 -4.69
N ILE A 195 -8.12 -17.71 -5.71
CA ILE A 195 -7.71 -19.11 -5.60
C ILE A 195 -6.56 -19.24 -4.59
N HIS A 196 -5.56 -18.35 -4.68
CA HIS A 196 -4.42 -18.34 -3.76
C HIS A 196 -4.82 -17.86 -2.37
N LEU A 197 -5.72 -16.88 -2.25
CA LEU A 197 -6.28 -16.47 -0.96
C LEU A 197 -7.01 -17.63 -0.24
N LYS A 198 -7.71 -18.48 -1.00
CA LYS A 198 -8.34 -19.69 -0.46
C LYS A 198 -7.31 -20.70 0.06
N LYS A 199 -6.17 -20.86 -0.64
CA LYS A 199 -5.07 -21.72 -0.17
C LYS A 199 -4.47 -21.24 1.14
N VAL A 200 -4.29 -19.92 1.31
CA VAL A 200 -3.81 -19.32 2.57
C VAL A 200 -4.73 -19.64 3.74
N CYS A 201 -6.03 -19.53 3.52
CA CYS A 201 -7.03 -19.83 4.53
C CYS A 201 -6.96 -21.31 4.99
N LYS A 202 -6.78 -22.25 4.05
CA LYS A 202 -6.58 -23.68 4.36
C LYS A 202 -5.31 -23.89 5.18
N SER A 203 -4.19 -23.30 4.75
CA SER A 203 -2.91 -23.40 5.46
C SER A 203 -2.98 -22.81 6.87
N MET A 204 -3.75 -21.72 7.10
CA MET A 204 -3.98 -21.17 8.43
C MET A 204 -4.64 -22.16 9.36
N ILE A 205 -5.65 -22.92 8.90
CA ILE A 205 -6.33 -23.93 9.69
C ILE A 205 -5.35 -25.05 10.07
N GLU A 206 -4.59 -25.58 9.10
CA GLU A 206 -3.62 -26.66 9.27
C GLU A 206 -2.55 -26.26 10.31
N ASN A 207 -1.95 -25.08 10.18
CA ASN A 207 -0.94 -24.58 11.11
C ASN A 207 -1.52 -24.30 12.51
N ALA A 208 -2.74 -23.79 12.61
CA ALA A 208 -3.37 -23.57 13.91
C ALA A 208 -3.62 -24.87 14.67
N PHE A 209 -4.01 -25.94 13.97
CA PHE A 209 -4.21 -27.26 14.54
C PHE A 209 -2.87 -27.91 14.95
N GLU A 210 -1.87 -27.83 14.08
CA GLU A 210 -0.53 -28.38 14.35
C GLU A 210 0.15 -27.71 15.55
N LEU A 211 0.10 -26.38 15.60
CA LEU A 211 0.69 -25.60 16.71
C LEU A 211 -0.05 -25.83 18.03
N ASN A 212 -1.35 -26.03 18.00
CA ASN A 212 -2.22 -26.25 19.16
C ASN A 212 -1.95 -25.28 20.32
N GLN A 213 -1.90 -23.98 20.04
CA GLN A 213 -1.64 -22.92 21.03
C GLN A 213 -2.90 -22.11 21.30
N LYS A 214 -3.06 -21.65 22.56
CA LYS A 214 -4.18 -20.80 22.99
C LYS A 214 -4.02 -19.37 22.45
N ILE A 215 -4.28 -19.15 21.16
CA ILE A 215 -4.24 -17.82 20.50
C ILE A 215 -5.54 -17.04 20.73
N LEU A 216 -5.50 -15.73 20.56
CA LEU A 216 -6.67 -14.83 20.67
C LEU A 216 -7.23 -14.47 19.29
N SER A 217 -6.42 -14.53 18.26
CA SER A 217 -6.78 -14.01 16.94
C SER A 217 -6.01 -14.72 15.82
N ILE A 218 -6.58 -14.69 14.62
CA ILE A 218 -5.89 -15.02 13.37
C ILE A 218 -5.99 -13.82 12.43
N SER A 219 -4.92 -13.55 11.65
CA SER A 219 -4.92 -12.51 10.63
C SER A 219 -4.94 -13.12 9.23
N ALA A 220 -5.89 -12.67 8.42
CA ALA A 220 -5.96 -12.97 7.00
C ALA A 220 -4.86 -12.27 6.17
N GLY A 221 -4.02 -11.48 6.84
CA GLY A 221 -2.99 -10.66 6.18
C GLY A 221 -3.58 -9.62 5.24
N GLY A 222 -2.74 -9.14 4.34
CA GLY A 222 -3.13 -8.22 3.27
C GLY A 222 -3.31 -8.95 1.93
N GLY A 223 -2.97 -8.24 0.85
CA GLY A 223 -2.93 -8.83 -0.50
C GLY A 223 -4.19 -8.62 -1.33
N LEU A 224 -5.26 -8.05 -0.79
CA LEU A 224 -6.48 -7.77 -1.54
C LEU A 224 -6.19 -6.91 -2.79
N PRO A 225 -6.60 -7.38 -3.99
CA PRO A 225 -6.42 -6.64 -5.24
C PRO A 225 -7.44 -5.50 -5.38
N ILE A 226 -7.13 -4.58 -6.30
CA ILE A 226 -8.11 -3.66 -6.89
C ILE A 226 -8.13 -3.84 -8.41
N PRO A 227 -9.20 -3.45 -9.10
CA PRO A 227 -9.24 -3.44 -10.56
C PRO A 227 -8.47 -2.22 -11.09
N TYR A 228 -7.25 -2.44 -11.58
CA TYR A 228 -6.46 -1.39 -12.24
C TYR A 228 -6.83 -1.17 -13.70
N LYS A 229 -7.31 -2.22 -14.37
CA LYS A 229 -7.76 -2.17 -15.77
C LYS A 229 -9.27 -2.30 -15.84
N PHE A 230 -9.86 -1.78 -16.91
CA PHE A 230 -11.31 -1.82 -17.11
C PHE A 230 -11.90 -3.23 -17.04
N ASN A 231 -11.17 -4.24 -17.53
CA ASN A 231 -11.63 -5.62 -17.54
C ASN A 231 -11.30 -6.41 -16.26
N ASP A 232 -10.59 -5.80 -15.31
CA ASP A 232 -10.29 -6.43 -14.03
C ASP A 232 -11.58 -6.52 -13.19
N LYS A 233 -11.87 -7.71 -12.69
CA LYS A 233 -13.03 -7.91 -11.80
C LYS A 233 -12.65 -7.56 -10.36
N PRO A 234 -13.47 -6.77 -9.66
CA PRO A 234 -13.26 -6.53 -8.23
C PRO A 234 -13.39 -7.83 -7.45
N ILE A 235 -12.62 -7.93 -6.36
CA ILE A 235 -12.76 -9.06 -5.44
C ILE A 235 -14.09 -8.99 -4.68
N ASP A 236 -14.77 -10.12 -4.57
CA ASP A 236 -15.96 -10.27 -3.72
C ASP A 236 -15.54 -10.35 -2.24
N ILE A 237 -15.62 -9.23 -1.55
CA ILE A 237 -15.24 -9.13 -0.14
C ILE A 237 -16.14 -9.95 0.78
N LYS A 238 -17.45 -10.08 0.46
CA LYS A 238 -18.36 -10.89 1.26
C LYS A 238 -17.98 -12.37 1.19
N LYS A 239 -17.71 -12.86 0.00
CA LYS A 239 -17.26 -14.24 -0.21
C LYS A 239 -15.89 -14.49 0.45
N TYR A 240 -14.98 -13.52 0.39
CA TYR A 240 -13.68 -13.61 1.05
C TYR A 240 -13.81 -13.64 2.58
N PHE A 241 -14.64 -12.77 3.14
CA PHE A 241 -14.94 -12.79 4.58
C PHE A 241 -15.53 -14.14 5.02
N MET A 242 -16.55 -14.65 4.30
CA MET A 242 -17.19 -15.92 4.65
C MET A 242 -16.20 -17.09 4.69
N LEU A 243 -15.22 -17.12 3.77
CA LEU A 243 -14.16 -18.12 3.75
C LEU A 243 -13.33 -18.09 5.06
N TRP A 244 -12.90 -16.88 5.48
CA TRP A 244 -12.09 -16.71 6.66
C TRP A 244 -12.90 -16.88 7.97
N ASP A 245 -14.17 -16.50 7.98
CA ASP A 245 -15.06 -16.73 9.12
C ASP A 245 -15.30 -18.22 9.37
N GLN A 246 -15.42 -19.01 8.31
CA GLN A 246 -15.46 -20.47 8.43
C GLN A 246 -14.17 -21.05 9.02
N ALA A 247 -13.00 -20.55 8.59
CA ALA A 247 -11.72 -20.95 9.17
C ALA A 247 -11.63 -20.56 10.65
N ARG A 248 -12.00 -19.32 11.00
CA ARG A 248 -12.07 -18.84 12.38
C ARG A 248 -12.95 -19.74 13.25
N LYS A 249 -14.14 -20.11 12.78
CA LYS A 249 -15.07 -20.99 13.49
C LYS A 249 -14.47 -22.38 13.74
N LYS A 250 -13.82 -22.98 12.72
CA LYS A 250 -13.13 -24.27 12.87
C LYS A 250 -12.02 -24.22 13.93
N ILE A 251 -11.17 -23.18 13.86
CA ILE A 251 -10.08 -22.99 14.82
C ILE A 251 -10.63 -22.71 16.20
N SER A 252 -11.68 -21.88 16.33
CA SER A 252 -12.34 -21.60 17.61
C SER A 252 -12.89 -22.85 18.28
N ALA A 253 -13.55 -23.73 17.51
CA ALA A 253 -14.07 -25.01 17.97
C ALA A 253 -12.95 -25.94 18.45
N PHE A 254 -11.85 -26.03 17.69
CA PHE A 254 -10.69 -26.84 18.05
C PHE A 254 -10.02 -26.34 19.35
N LEU A 255 -9.90 -25.03 19.53
CA LEU A 255 -9.28 -24.43 20.72
C LEU A 255 -10.24 -24.31 21.92
N GLY A 256 -11.52 -24.63 21.75
CA GLY A 256 -12.53 -24.51 22.79
C GLY A 256 -12.84 -23.07 23.22
N LYS A 257 -12.53 -22.07 22.36
CA LYS A 257 -12.79 -20.65 22.64
C LYS A 257 -12.95 -19.82 21.37
N LYS A 258 -13.74 -18.75 21.47
CA LYS A 258 -13.86 -17.76 20.39
C LYS A 258 -12.55 -17.02 20.19
N ILE A 259 -12.13 -16.87 18.92
CA ILE A 259 -10.99 -16.03 18.49
C ILE A 259 -11.46 -14.93 17.54
N GLU A 260 -10.70 -13.85 17.47
CA GLU A 260 -10.93 -12.73 16.55
C GLU A 260 -10.37 -13.03 15.15
N LEU A 261 -10.98 -12.43 14.14
CA LEU A 261 -10.51 -12.44 12.77
C LEU A 261 -10.05 -11.03 12.37
N GLU A 262 -8.74 -10.90 12.11
CA GLU A 262 -8.13 -9.66 11.68
C GLU A 262 -7.82 -9.67 10.18
N ILE A 263 -7.71 -8.48 9.55
CA ILE A 263 -7.27 -8.28 8.18
C ILE A 263 -6.33 -7.07 8.08
N GLU A 264 -5.32 -7.14 7.18
CA GLU A 264 -4.26 -6.12 7.03
C GLU A 264 -4.22 -5.51 5.62
N PRO A 265 -5.29 -4.84 5.15
CA PRO A 265 -5.33 -4.22 3.84
C PRO A 265 -4.43 -2.97 3.80
N GLY A 266 -3.55 -2.89 2.80
CA GLY A 266 -2.85 -1.67 2.43
C GLY A 266 -3.47 -1.09 1.15
N ARG A 267 -3.10 -1.67 0.00
CA ARG A 267 -3.56 -1.29 -1.34
C ARG A 267 -5.08 -1.08 -1.42
N PHE A 268 -5.84 -2.04 -0.92
CA PHE A 268 -7.29 -2.05 -1.05
C PHE A 268 -7.97 -0.82 -0.45
N LEU A 269 -7.43 -0.27 0.64
CA LEU A 269 -8.02 0.89 1.32
C LEU A 269 -7.75 2.20 0.61
N VAL A 270 -6.57 2.37 -0.02
CA VAL A 270 -6.13 3.71 -0.45
C VAL A 270 -5.83 3.84 -1.94
N ALA A 271 -5.61 2.75 -2.68
CA ALA A 271 -5.17 2.86 -4.08
C ALA A 271 -6.14 3.66 -4.94
N GLU A 272 -7.43 3.30 -4.92
CA GLU A 272 -8.47 3.96 -5.73
C GLU A 272 -8.83 5.36 -5.22
N SER A 273 -8.38 5.75 -4.02
CA SER A 273 -8.59 7.10 -3.49
C SER A 273 -7.60 8.12 -4.06
N GLY A 274 -6.54 7.68 -4.70
CA GLY A 274 -5.43 8.57 -5.09
C GLY A 274 -5.27 8.76 -6.58
N ILE A 275 -4.96 10.00 -6.97
CA ILE A 275 -4.51 10.36 -8.31
C ILE A 275 -3.21 11.17 -8.23
N LEU A 276 -2.42 11.10 -9.30
CA LEU A 276 -1.26 11.96 -9.52
C LEU A 276 -1.52 12.84 -10.72
N ILE A 277 -1.34 14.15 -10.57
CA ILE A 277 -1.55 15.15 -11.62
C ILE A 277 -0.20 15.69 -12.06
N ALA A 278 0.07 15.57 -13.36
CA ALA A 278 1.30 16.02 -14.01
C ALA A 278 1.00 16.99 -15.17
N LYS A 279 1.92 17.92 -15.43
CA LYS A 279 1.83 18.83 -16.57
C LYS A 279 2.71 18.36 -17.73
N VAL A 280 2.23 18.51 -18.94
CA VAL A 280 2.99 18.22 -20.17
C VAL A 280 3.87 19.42 -20.52
N TRP A 281 5.17 19.18 -20.67
CA TRP A 281 6.16 20.21 -21.00
C TRP A 281 6.73 20.09 -22.41
N ALA A 282 6.73 18.89 -22.97
CA ALA A 282 7.23 18.68 -24.33
C ALA A 282 6.54 17.48 -24.99
N THR A 283 6.54 17.48 -26.32
CA THR A 283 6.22 16.33 -27.15
C THR A 283 7.34 16.09 -28.14
N LYS A 284 7.69 14.82 -28.37
CA LYS A 284 8.77 14.44 -29.30
C LYS A 284 8.27 13.31 -30.18
N LYS A 285 8.37 13.49 -31.49
CA LYS A 285 8.08 12.45 -32.47
C LYS A 285 9.37 11.71 -32.86
N THR A 286 9.31 10.41 -32.91
CA THR A 286 10.26 9.53 -33.59
C THR A 286 9.54 8.95 -34.82
N SER A 287 10.15 8.06 -35.61
CA SER A 287 9.56 7.57 -36.86
C SER A 287 8.05 7.26 -36.78
N ASN A 288 7.62 6.47 -35.80
CA ASN A 288 6.22 6.01 -35.66
C ASN A 288 5.67 6.13 -34.22
N LYS A 289 6.36 6.85 -33.32
CA LYS A 289 5.96 6.98 -31.92
C LYS A 289 5.95 8.44 -31.48
N THR A 290 5.04 8.76 -30.59
CA THR A 290 4.98 10.08 -29.94
C THR A 290 5.33 9.93 -28.47
N PHE A 291 6.41 10.60 -28.03
CA PHE A 291 6.74 10.78 -26.62
C PHE A 291 6.06 12.04 -26.09
N VAL A 292 5.46 11.93 -24.92
CA VAL A 292 4.95 13.03 -24.12
C VAL A 292 5.76 13.12 -22.85
N LEU A 293 6.44 14.25 -22.65
CA LEU A 293 7.34 14.49 -21.54
C LEU A 293 6.62 15.35 -20.48
N ILE A 294 6.61 14.84 -19.22
CA ILE A 294 5.88 15.44 -18.13
C ILE A 294 6.81 15.81 -16.96
N ASP A 295 6.32 16.54 -15.97
CA ASP A 295 7.08 17.05 -14.82
C ASP A 295 7.17 16.07 -13.64
N VAL A 296 6.61 14.88 -13.73
CA VAL A 296 6.78 13.77 -12.80
C VAL A 296 7.62 12.65 -13.40
N GLY A 297 8.45 12.02 -12.58
CA GLY A 297 9.26 10.87 -12.97
C GLY A 297 8.99 9.65 -12.10
N PHE A 298 9.77 8.57 -12.30
CA PHE A 298 9.67 7.41 -11.43
C PHE A 298 10.10 7.74 -9.99
N ASN A 299 10.84 8.81 -9.75
CA ASN A 299 11.12 9.33 -8.41
C ASN A 299 9.83 9.73 -7.66
N ASP A 300 8.76 10.11 -8.37
CA ASP A 300 7.44 10.38 -7.81
C ASP A 300 6.58 9.10 -7.83
N LEU A 301 6.42 8.44 -8.99
CA LEU A 301 5.61 7.22 -9.15
C LEU A 301 6.45 6.06 -9.70
N MET A 302 7.12 5.33 -8.81
CA MET A 302 8.06 4.27 -9.16
C MET A 302 7.40 3.01 -9.75
N ARG A 303 6.15 2.75 -9.45
CA ARG A 303 5.49 1.48 -9.73
C ARG A 303 5.51 1.03 -11.20
N PRO A 304 5.29 1.89 -12.22
CA PRO A 304 5.42 1.49 -13.62
C PRO A 304 6.83 1.00 -13.97
N THR A 305 7.87 1.68 -13.50
CA THR A 305 9.26 1.34 -13.76
C THR A 305 9.70 0.08 -13.01
N MET A 306 9.35 -0.03 -11.72
CA MET A 306 9.81 -1.12 -10.87
C MET A 306 9.08 -2.44 -11.12
N TYR A 307 7.78 -2.38 -11.43
CA TYR A 307 6.90 -3.55 -11.50
C TYR A 307 6.14 -3.69 -12.82
N GLY A 308 6.32 -2.78 -13.78
CA GLY A 308 5.46 -2.71 -14.96
C GLY A 308 3.99 -2.45 -14.61
N SER A 309 3.72 -1.83 -13.46
CA SER A 309 2.36 -1.63 -12.97
C SER A 309 1.56 -0.71 -13.87
N TYR A 310 0.35 -1.14 -14.22
CA TYR A 310 -0.57 -0.32 -14.98
C TYR A 310 -1.24 0.72 -14.07
N HIS A 311 -1.31 1.96 -14.56
CA HIS A 311 -2.20 3.02 -14.06
C HIS A 311 -2.97 3.57 -15.26
N HIS A 312 -4.28 3.74 -15.11
CA HIS A 312 -5.07 4.43 -16.13
C HIS A 312 -4.61 5.89 -16.21
N ILE A 313 -4.53 6.43 -17.43
CA ILE A 313 -4.12 7.82 -17.68
C ILE A 313 -5.24 8.49 -18.43
N SER A 314 -5.72 9.62 -17.91
CA SER A 314 -6.65 10.51 -18.61
C SER A 314 -6.03 11.87 -18.87
N VAL A 315 -6.59 12.60 -19.82
CA VAL A 315 -6.05 13.89 -20.30
C VAL A 315 -7.02 15.02 -20.00
N ILE A 316 -6.48 16.13 -19.49
CA ILE A 316 -7.22 17.39 -19.33
C ILE A 316 -6.51 18.47 -20.12
N SER A 317 -7.25 19.19 -20.98
CA SER A 317 -6.69 20.28 -21.77
C SER A 317 -6.27 21.47 -20.91
N GLY A 318 -5.08 22.02 -21.18
CA GLY A 318 -4.59 23.23 -20.55
C GLY A 318 -5.20 24.52 -21.11
N ASP A 319 -5.69 24.47 -22.35
CA ASP A 319 -6.27 25.58 -23.12
C ASP A 319 -7.81 25.56 -23.17
N ASN A 320 -8.45 24.70 -22.37
CA ASN A 320 -9.90 24.49 -22.33
C ASN A 320 -10.54 23.91 -23.60
N ARG A 321 -9.75 23.44 -24.58
CA ARG A 321 -10.32 22.76 -25.76
C ARG A 321 -11.04 21.47 -25.31
N ILE A 322 -11.96 21.02 -26.13
CA ILE A 322 -12.61 19.72 -25.99
C ILE A 322 -11.59 18.65 -26.41
N ILE A 323 -11.33 17.70 -25.53
CA ILE A 323 -10.51 16.50 -25.83
C ILE A 323 -11.41 15.52 -26.58
N ASN A 324 -11.04 15.17 -27.82
CA ASN A 324 -11.68 14.09 -28.54
C ASN A 324 -11.13 12.74 -28.06
N GLU A 325 -11.89 12.04 -27.23
CA GLU A 325 -11.50 10.75 -26.63
C GLU A 325 -11.46 9.60 -27.67
N GLU A 326 -12.10 9.77 -28.82
CA GLU A 326 -12.14 8.78 -29.91
C GLU A 326 -10.91 8.88 -30.83
N GLU A 327 -10.40 10.09 -31.01
CA GLU A 327 -9.20 10.34 -31.80
C GLU A 327 -7.94 10.09 -30.96
N THR A 328 -7.41 8.88 -31.04
CA THR A 328 -6.26 8.46 -30.23
C THR A 328 -5.03 8.12 -31.07
N ILE A 329 -3.86 8.40 -30.53
CA ILE A 329 -2.56 8.04 -31.12
C ILE A 329 -1.75 7.17 -30.17
N ASP A 330 -0.80 6.41 -30.71
CA ASP A 330 0.15 5.63 -29.92
C ASP A 330 1.15 6.54 -29.24
N THR A 331 1.06 6.58 -27.90
CA THR A 331 1.78 7.53 -27.05
C THR A 331 2.65 6.81 -26.02
N ILE A 332 3.85 7.33 -25.80
CA ILE A 332 4.76 6.96 -24.72
C ILE A 332 4.81 8.12 -23.74
N ILE A 333 4.52 7.86 -22.46
CA ILE A 333 4.62 8.86 -21.41
C ILE A 333 5.95 8.67 -20.70
N ALA A 334 6.76 9.73 -20.65
CA ALA A 334 8.08 9.75 -20.05
C ALA A 334 8.23 10.93 -19.09
N GLY A 335 9.04 10.72 -18.05
CA GLY A 335 9.34 11.73 -17.04
C GLY A 335 10.57 12.59 -17.38
N PRO A 336 11.00 13.42 -16.43
CA PRO A 336 12.10 14.38 -16.62
C PRO A 336 13.45 13.87 -16.13
N LEU A 337 13.55 12.64 -15.65
CA LEU A 337 14.78 12.12 -15.07
C LEU A 337 15.80 11.80 -16.14
N CYS A 338 17.08 12.00 -15.83
CA CYS A 338 18.18 11.63 -16.72
C CYS A 338 18.44 10.11 -16.64
N GLU A 339 17.41 9.33 -16.98
CA GLU A 339 17.40 7.86 -16.89
C GLU A 339 16.46 7.29 -17.95
N SER A 340 16.97 6.34 -18.75
CA SER A 340 16.20 5.73 -19.86
C SER A 340 14.96 4.98 -19.39
N GLY A 341 14.97 4.48 -18.15
CA GLY A 341 13.83 3.80 -17.51
C GLY A 341 12.71 4.72 -17.04
N ASP A 342 12.85 6.04 -17.17
CA ASP A 342 11.83 7.00 -16.72
C ASP A 342 10.64 7.08 -17.68
N ILE A 343 9.97 5.93 -17.83
CA ILE A 343 8.83 5.73 -18.73
C ILE A 343 7.68 5.09 -17.95
N PHE A 344 6.51 5.71 -17.99
CA PHE A 344 5.31 5.20 -17.33
C PHE A 344 4.55 4.15 -18.14
N THR A 345 4.76 4.12 -19.44
CA THR A 345 4.10 3.22 -20.39
C THR A 345 5.04 2.07 -20.77
N GLN A 346 5.35 1.21 -19.77
CA GLN A 346 6.22 0.05 -19.93
C GLN A 346 5.67 -1.17 -19.19
N LYS A 347 6.16 -2.35 -19.58
CA LYS A 347 5.96 -3.63 -18.88
C LYS A 347 7.08 -3.86 -17.87
N GLU A 348 6.90 -4.85 -17.00
CA GLU A 348 7.99 -5.36 -16.16
C GLU A 348 9.17 -5.77 -17.02
N GLY A 349 10.39 -5.39 -16.60
CA GLY A 349 11.61 -5.58 -17.40
C GLY A 349 11.96 -4.45 -18.37
N GLY A 350 11.18 -3.33 -18.36
CA GLY A 350 11.54 -2.11 -19.12
C GLY A 350 11.07 -2.07 -20.57
N THR A 351 10.37 -3.10 -21.05
CA THR A 351 9.85 -3.11 -22.41
C THR A 351 8.79 -2.02 -22.59
N ILE A 352 9.04 -1.05 -23.46
CA ILE A 352 8.09 0.03 -23.77
C ILE A 352 6.83 -0.54 -24.39
N GLN A 353 5.69 -0.09 -23.87
CA GLN A 353 4.36 -0.41 -24.39
C GLN A 353 3.60 0.90 -24.62
N THR A 354 3.35 1.26 -25.89
CA THR A 354 2.55 2.44 -26.21
C THR A 354 1.14 2.32 -25.64
N ARG A 355 0.51 3.46 -25.41
CA ARG A 355 -0.92 3.55 -25.07
C ARG A 355 -1.66 4.42 -26.07
N ARG A 356 -2.84 3.98 -26.43
CA ARG A 356 -3.78 4.77 -27.21
C ARG A 356 -4.35 5.86 -26.30
N LEU A 357 -3.90 7.11 -26.51
CA LEU A 357 -4.36 8.29 -25.78
C LEU A 357 -4.83 9.36 -26.75
N PRO A 358 -5.76 10.26 -26.33
CA PRO A 358 -6.12 11.42 -27.13
C PRO A 358 -4.90 12.24 -27.52
N ILE A 359 -5.04 13.10 -28.54
CA ILE A 359 -3.95 14.00 -28.96
C ILE A 359 -3.62 14.98 -27.82
N ILE A 360 -2.40 14.85 -27.30
CA ILE A 360 -1.87 15.63 -26.18
C ILE A 360 -1.03 16.79 -26.69
N LYS A 361 -1.21 17.98 -26.10
CA LYS A 361 -0.44 19.19 -26.40
C LYS A 361 0.38 19.65 -25.19
N ILE A 362 1.42 20.42 -25.44
CA ILE A 362 2.17 21.11 -24.39
C ILE A 362 1.21 21.99 -23.59
N GLY A 363 1.33 21.95 -22.27
CA GLY A 363 0.44 22.65 -21.34
C GLY A 363 -0.77 21.83 -20.89
N ASP A 364 -1.06 20.68 -21.49
CA ASP A 364 -2.08 19.74 -21.00
C ASP A 364 -1.66 19.09 -19.68
N PHE A 365 -2.62 18.42 -19.05
CA PHE A 365 -2.39 17.70 -17.80
C PHE A 365 -2.72 16.23 -17.97
N LEU A 366 -1.86 15.37 -17.45
CA LEU A 366 -2.07 13.94 -17.35
C LEU A 366 -2.46 13.57 -15.93
N ILE A 367 -3.49 12.76 -15.80
CA ILE A 367 -4.01 12.26 -14.53
C ILE A 367 -3.74 10.77 -14.48
N PHE A 368 -2.87 10.34 -13.57
CA PHE A 368 -2.64 8.92 -13.27
C PHE A 368 -3.59 8.49 -12.18
N HIS A 369 -4.45 7.52 -12.50
CA HIS A 369 -5.47 7.01 -11.58
C HIS A 369 -4.93 5.87 -10.69
N ASP A 370 -5.65 5.59 -9.60
CA ASP A 370 -5.40 4.48 -8.68
C ASP A 370 -3.98 4.49 -8.07
N THR A 371 -3.45 5.69 -7.83
CA THR A 371 -2.09 5.89 -7.36
C THR A 371 -1.96 6.08 -5.83
N GLY A 372 -3.05 5.96 -5.08
CA GLY A 372 -3.06 6.23 -3.64
C GLY A 372 -2.28 5.22 -2.79
N ALA A 373 -1.90 4.07 -3.36
CA ALA A 373 -1.07 3.08 -2.69
C ALA A 373 0.28 2.94 -3.38
N TYR A 374 1.36 2.98 -2.59
CA TYR A 374 2.74 2.81 -3.09
C TYR A 374 3.12 3.83 -4.18
N GLY A 375 2.45 4.99 -4.19
CA GLY A 375 2.82 6.17 -4.96
C GLY A 375 3.72 7.05 -4.10
N ALA A 376 3.15 8.06 -3.45
CA ALA A 376 3.89 9.01 -2.61
C ALA A 376 4.74 8.35 -1.51
N SER A 377 4.35 7.18 -1.00
CA SER A 377 5.14 6.44 0.00
C SER A 377 6.43 5.81 -0.55
N MET A 378 6.58 5.67 -1.87
CA MET A 378 7.78 5.18 -2.54
C MET A 378 8.54 6.30 -3.28
N SER A 379 8.15 7.56 -3.12
CA SER A 379 8.84 8.70 -3.72
C SER A 379 10.24 8.88 -3.16
N SER A 380 11.15 9.40 -3.98
CA SER A 380 12.54 9.66 -3.62
C SER A 380 13.03 11.02 -4.15
N ASN A 381 14.21 11.43 -3.69
CA ASN A 381 14.90 12.62 -4.18
C ASN A 381 15.88 12.33 -5.33
N TYR A 382 15.67 11.28 -6.12
CA TYR A 382 16.54 11.00 -7.25
C TYR A 382 16.67 12.19 -8.19
N ASN A 383 17.86 12.43 -8.75
CA ASN A 383 18.27 13.64 -9.45
C ASN A 383 18.05 14.95 -8.62
N THR A 384 18.12 14.87 -7.30
CA THR A 384 17.91 16.00 -6.34
C THR A 384 16.55 16.68 -6.54
N ARG A 385 15.53 15.95 -6.99
CA ARG A 385 14.18 16.48 -7.17
C ARG A 385 13.42 16.47 -5.84
N PRO A 386 12.79 17.59 -5.45
CA PRO A 386 12.00 17.66 -4.23
C PRO A 386 10.75 16.78 -4.29
N LEU A 387 10.37 16.20 -3.15
CA LEU A 387 9.08 15.52 -3.02
C LEU A 387 7.93 16.50 -3.30
N ILE A 388 7.00 16.08 -4.13
CA ILE A 388 5.84 16.88 -4.51
C ILE A 388 4.79 16.90 -3.38
N GLN A 389 3.90 17.89 -3.43
CA GLN A 389 2.86 18.07 -2.40
C GLN A 389 1.76 17.02 -2.49
N GLU A 390 1.12 16.76 -1.34
CA GLU A 390 -0.06 15.89 -1.21
C GLU A 390 -1.27 16.69 -0.73
N ILE A 391 -2.43 16.43 -1.33
CA ILE A 391 -3.70 17.13 -1.08
C ILE A 391 -4.75 16.11 -0.70
N LEU A 392 -5.54 16.42 0.31
CA LEU A 392 -6.69 15.63 0.73
C LEU A 392 -7.98 16.34 0.31
N LEU A 393 -8.89 15.61 -0.30
CA LEU A 393 -10.27 16.00 -0.55
C LEU A 393 -11.16 15.35 0.51
N GLU A 394 -11.86 16.16 1.29
CA GLU A 394 -12.84 15.70 2.25
C GLU A 394 -14.01 16.68 2.31
N ASN A 395 -15.24 16.19 2.16
CA ASN A 395 -16.47 17.00 2.21
C ASN A 395 -16.43 18.24 1.30
N ASN A 396 -15.97 18.07 0.06
CA ASN A 396 -15.77 19.12 -0.95
C ASN A 396 -14.68 20.16 -0.61
N ASN A 397 -13.98 20.00 0.50
CA ASN A 397 -12.83 20.83 0.85
C ASN A 397 -11.52 20.16 0.39
N SER A 398 -10.56 20.98 -0.02
CA SER A 398 -9.22 20.53 -0.37
C SER A 398 -8.19 21.14 0.59
N THR A 399 -7.35 20.30 1.18
CA THR A 399 -6.34 20.68 2.17
C THR A 399 -4.98 20.09 1.82
N ILE A 400 -3.91 20.88 1.93
CA ILE A 400 -2.54 20.37 1.80
C ILE A 400 -2.22 19.52 3.04
N ILE A 401 -1.93 18.25 2.83
CA ILE A 401 -1.57 17.28 3.89
C ILE A 401 -0.09 16.93 3.90
N ARG A 402 0.65 17.30 2.87
CA ARG A 402 2.11 17.44 2.80
C ARG A 402 2.44 18.58 1.87
N ARG A 403 3.18 19.59 2.34
CA ARG A 403 3.68 20.64 1.46
C ARG A 403 4.77 20.11 0.53
N ARG A 404 5.03 20.80 -0.57
CA ARG A 404 6.17 20.52 -1.43
C ARG A 404 7.47 20.68 -0.62
N GLN A 405 8.40 19.73 -0.78
CA GLN A 405 9.73 19.82 -0.20
C GLN A 405 10.52 20.95 -0.87
N LYS A 406 11.32 21.68 -0.10
CA LYS A 406 12.26 22.67 -0.63
C LYS A 406 13.60 22.02 -0.92
N ILE A 407 14.33 22.53 -1.92
CA ILE A 407 15.67 22.03 -2.26
C ILE A 407 16.62 22.17 -1.07
N GLU A 408 16.51 23.29 -0.33
CA GLU A 408 17.33 23.56 0.84
C GLU A 408 17.20 22.47 1.93
N GLU A 409 16.03 21.82 2.04
CA GLU A 409 15.82 20.75 3.00
C GLU A 409 16.62 19.48 2.63
N ILE A 410 16.85 19.24 1.34
CA ILE A 410 17.71 18.15 0.87
C ILE A 410 19.17 18.51 1.17
N LEU A 411 19.60 19.72 0.77
CA LEU A 411 20.98 20.15 0.90
C LEU A 411 21.41 20.33 2.37
N ASN A 412 20.48 20.67 3.26
CA ASN A 412 20.81 20.89 4.68
C ASN A 412 21.25 19.62 5.41
N LEU A 413 20.90 18.42 4.89
CA LEU A 413 21.40 17.15 5.42
C LEU A 413 22.91 16.97 5.19
N GLU A 414 23.49 17.65 4.20
CA GLU A 414 24.89 17.54 3.79
C GLU A 414 25.75 18.71 4.30
N LYS A 415 25.12 19.78 4.81
CA LYS A 415 25.83 20.91 5.41
C LYS A 415 26.25 20.58 6.83
N ILE A 416 27.32 19.81 6.96
CA ILE A 416 27.97 19.47 8.23
C ILE A 416 28.91 20.64 8.57
N ARG A 417 28.70 21.28 9.73
CA ARG A 417 29.59 22.35 10.27
C ARG A 417 30.73 21.70 11.05
#